data_b00e10a0519d0a983bbc8037cdd35676
#
_entry.id   b00e10a0519d0a983bbc8037cdd35676
#
_cell.length_a   1.000
_cell.length_b   1.000
_cell.length_c   1.000
_cell.angle_alpha   90.00
_cell.angle_beta   90.00
_cell.angle_gamma   90.00
#
_symmetry.space_group_name_H-M   'P 1'
#
loop_
_entity.id
_entity.type
_entity.pdbx_description
1 polymer ?
#
loop_
_entity_poly.entity_id
_entity_poly.type
_entity_poly.pdbx_seq_one_letter_code
_entity_poly.pdbx_strand_id
1 'polypeptide(L)'
;LHGGVMHLAVNCMSLNALGPAVERQFGREQFCAVYLASALGGNYLSYRFCLNDAVGASSAIFGLVGAMGVYLHRHNYLFGDRGQAMLENLLGSVAVNAAFGMMSKRIDNYAHLGGFLAGALVSFAAGPNLVPVDAREAANEAKRAYAKTGTRHMSLGIARVGGRPVVNRPIVQTYVDEFTRAFREDDDDDV
;
A
#
# COMPACT_ATOMS: atom_id res chain seq x y z
N LEU A 1 22.04 -0.38 -7.67
CA LEU A 1 23.30 -0.95 -7.17
C LEU A 1 23.02 -1.73 -5.88
N HIS A 2 23.78 -2.81 -5.60
CA HIS A 2 23.65 -3.62 -4.40
C HIS A 2 25.03 -3.83 -3.77
N GLY A 3 25.07 -3.94 -2.45
CA GLY A 3 26.31 -4.11 -1.67
C GLY A 3 26.93 -5.52 -1.75
N GLY A 4 26.57 -6.32 -2.77
CA GLY A 4 27.08 -7.67 -3.04
C GLY A 4 25.97 -8.64 -3.45
N VAL A 5 26.38 -9.83 -3.90
CA VAL A 5 25.45 -10.86 -4.43
C VAL A 5 24.45 -11.33 -3.36
N MET A 6 24.89 -11.51 -2.12
CA MET A 6 24.00 -11.91 -1.02
C MET A 6 22.93 -10.83 -0.74
N HIS A 7 23.33 -9.56 -0.74
CA HIS A 7 22.40 -8.45 -0.55
C HIS A 7 21.36 -8.38 -1.69
N LEU A 8 21.79 -8.58 -2.94
CA LEU A 8 20.88 -8.69 -4.09
C LEU A 8 19.91 -9.87 -3.90
N ALA A 9 20.43 -11.05 -3.56
CA ALA A 9 19.61 -12.25 -3.39
C ALA A 9 18.54 -12.06 -2.32
N VAL A 10 18.88 -11.50 -1.15
CA VAL A 10 17.92 -11.22 -0.07
C VAL A 10 16.85 -10.24 -0.52
N ASN A 11 17.22 -9.16 -1.21
CA ASN A 11 16.23 -8.21 -1.75
C ASN A 11 15.29 -8.85 -2.78
N CYS A 12 15.81 -9.67 -3.70
CA CYS A 12 15.00 -10.39 -4.68
C CYS A 12 14.04 -11.39 -4.00
N MET A 13 14.53 -12.14 -3.01
CA MET A 13 13.68 -13.08 -2.25
C MET A 13 12.58 -12.34 -1.49
N SER A 14 12.91 -11.23 -0.83
CA SER A 14 11.93 -10.42 -0.08
C SER A 14 10.88 -9.82 -1.01
N LEU A 15 11.30 -9.29 -2.15
CA LEU A 15 10.38 -8.74 -3.16
C LEU A 15 9.50 -9.85 -3.77
N ASN A 16 10.06 -11.01 -4.06
CA ASN A 16 9.29 -12.14 -4.57
C ASN A 16 8.28 -12.70 -3.56
N ALA A 17 8.60 -12.65 -2.27
CA ALA A 17 7.70 -13.11 -1.22
C ALA A 17 6.54 -12.11 -0.95
N LEU A 18 6.84 -10.82 -0.87
CA LEU A 18 5.88 -9.78 -0.49
C LEU A 18 5.20 -9.13 -1.70
N GLY A 19 5.95 -8.89 -2.78
CA GLY A 19 5.50 -8.12 -3.94
C GLY A 19 4.18 -8.60 -4.53
N PRO A 20 4.04 -9.91 -4.84
CA PRO A 20 2.78 -10.43 -5.40
C PRO A 20 1.58 -10.28 -4.48
N ALA A 21 1.79 -10.29 -3.15
CA ALA A 21 0.73 -10.08 -2.18
C ALA A 21 0.27 -8.62 -2.18
N VAL A 22 1.21 -7.67 -2.19
CA VAL A 22 0.91 -6.23 -2.29
C VAL A 22 0.27 -5.91 -3.63
N GLU A 23 0.83 -6.37 -4.75
CA GLU A 23 0.28 -6.11 -6.09
C GLU A 23 -1.16 -6.60 -6.24
N ARG A 24 -1.49 -7.77 -5.70
CA ARG A 24 -2.87 -8.29 -5.71
C ARG A 24 -3.87 -7.44 -4.94
N GLN A 25 -3.44 -6.83 -3.83
CA GLN A 25 -4.32 -6.00 -3.00
C GLN A 25 -4.42 -4.56 -3.51
N PHE A 26 -3.32 -4.01 -3.99
CA PHE A 26 -3.21 -2.60 -4.36
C PHE A 26 -3.44 -2.36 -5.86
N GLY A 27 -3.21 -3.38 -6.68
CA GLY A 27 -3.11 -3.22 -8.13
C GLY A 27 -1.73 -2.73 -8.55
N ARG A 28 -1.47 -2.85 -9.84
CA ARG A 28 -0.14 -2.61 -10.42
C ARG A 28 0.33 -1.15 -10.26
N GLU A 29 -0.56 -0.21 -10.53
CA GLU A 29 -0.25 1.21 -10.47
C GLU A 29 0.11 1.67 -9.06
N GLN A 30 -0.71 1.30 -8.07
CA GLN A 30 -0.45 1.64 -6.67
C GLN A 30 0.76 0.90 -6.11
N PHE A 31 1.00 -0.35 -6.51
CA PHE A 31 2.23 -1.07 -6.18
C PHE A 31 3.46 -0.27 -6.62
N CYS A 32 3.50 0.17 -7.88
CA CYS A 32 4.60 0.98 -8.41
C CYS A 32 4.72 2.31 -7.67
N ALA A 33 3.61 2.99 -7.39
CA ALA A 33 3.61 4.25 -6.64
C ALA A 33 4.20 4.09 -5.23
N VAL A 34 3.76 3.06 -4.50
CA VAL A 34 4.31 2.72 -3.17
C VAL A 34 5.81 2.43 -3.27
N TYR A 35 6.20 1.56 -4.21
CA TYR A 35 7.60 1.15 -4.37
C TYR A 35 8.53 2.34 -4.64
N LEU A 36 8.16 3.20 -5.58
CA LEU A 36 8.96 4.36 -5.97
C LEU A 36 8.98 5.45 -4.88
N ALA A 37 7.82 5.77 -4.30
CA ALA A 37 7.75 6.74 -3.21
C ALA A 37 8.56 6.28 -1.99
N SER A 38 8.57 4.99 -1.72
CA SER A 38 9.35 4.39 -0.63
C SER A 38 10.85 4.44 -0.90
N ALA A 39 11.27 4.20 -2.13
CA ALA A 39 12.67 4.38 -2.52
C ALA A 39 13.12 5.83 -2.30
N LEU A 40 12.31 6.81 -2.72
CA LEU A 40 12.60 8.23 -2.53
C LEU A 40 12.62 8.62 -1.04
N GLY A 41 11.62 8.19 -0.26
CA GLY A 41 11.54 8.48 1.18
C GLY A 41 12.70 7.87 1.95
N GLY A 42 13.09 6.65 1.59
CA GLY A 42 14.27 6.00 2.18
C GLY A 42 15.57 6.73 1.85
N ASN A 43 15.77 7.06 0.59
CA ASN A 43 16.95 7.81 0.15
C ASN A 43 17.02 9.21 0.82
N TYR A 44 15.87 9.86 1.00
CA TYR A 44 15.82 11.17 1.68
C TYR A 44 16.25 11.05 3.15
N LEU A 45 15.72 10.10 3.92
CA LEU A 45 16.12 9.91 5.31
C LEU A 45 17.60 9.48 5.43
N SER A 46 18.04 8.58 4.57
CA SER A 46 19.43 8.18 4.48
C SER A 46 20.34 9.38 4.25
N TYR A 47 20.06 10.18 3.25
CA TYR A 47 20.82 11.41 2.94
C TYR A 47 20.88 12.38 4.13
N ARG A 48 19.80 12.50 4.90
CA ARG A 48 19.73 13.44 6.04
C ARG A 48 20.45 12.96 7.30
N PHE A 49 20.51 11.66 7.53
CA PHE A 49 20.90 11.11 8.82
C PHE A 49 21.97 10.02 8.76
N CYS A 50 22.26 9.48 7.59
CA CYS A 50 23.29 8.47 7.40
C CYS A 50 24.52 9.09 6.73
N LEU A 51 25.72 8.72 7.21
CA LEU A 51 27.00 9.17 6.63
C LEU A 51 27.49 8.23 5.52
N ASN A 52 26.85 7.08 5.36
CA ASN A 52 27.22 6.07 4.35
C ASN A 52 26.25 6.10 3.17
N ASP A 53 26.75 5.75 2.00
CA ASP A 53 25.91 5.64 0.80
C ASP A 53 24.87 4.52 0.94
N ALA A 54 23.61 4.86 0.75
CA ALA A 54 22.54 3.87 0.69
C ALA A 54 22.59 3.13 -0.65
N VAL A 55 22.55 1.81 -0.60
CA VAL A 55 22.54 0.97 -1.80
C VAL A 55 21.53 -0.15 -1.67
N GLY A 56 20.73 -0.35 -2.71
CA GLY A 56 19.81 -1.47 -2.83
C GLY A 56 18.33 -1.07 -2.88
N ALA A 57 17.49 -2.07 -3.13
CA ALA A 57 16.04 -1.92 -3.22
C ALA A 57 15.34 -2.03 -1.85
N SER A 58 16.10 -2.18 -0.77
CA SER A 58 15.55 -2.53 0.55
C SER A 58 14.60 -1.46 1.10
N SER A 59 14.88 -0.17 0.90
CA SER A 59 13.97 0.91 1.30
C SER A 59 12.61 0.81 0.62
N ALA A 60 12.58 0.51 -0.69
CA ALA A 60 11.34 0.28 -1.42
C ALA A 60 10.58 -0.96 -0.91
N ILE A 61 11.31 -2.04 -0.58
CA ILE A 61 10.72 -3.27 -0.02
C ILE A 61 10.16 -3.00 1.37
N PHE A 62 10.86 -2.25 2.23
CA PHE A 62 10.33 -1.82 3.53
C PHE A 62 9.08 -0.95 3.38
N GLY A 63 8.99 -0.18 2.31
CA GLY A 63 7.78 0.57 2.00
C GLY A 63 6.58 -0.32 1.62
N LEU A 64 6.80 -1.41 0.88
CA LEU A 64 5.76 -2.41 0.65
C LEU A 64 5.29 -3.05 1.97
N VAL A 65 6.22 -3.27 2.91
CA VAL A 65 5.90 -3.74 4.28
C VAL A 65 5.03 -2.72 5.00
N GLY A 66 5.41 -1.44 5.00
CA GLY A 66 4.64 -0.36 5.61
C GLY A 66 3.24 -0.22 5.00
N ALA A 67 3.14 -0.29 3.67
CA ALA A 67 1.88 -0.24 2.95
C ALA A 67 0.96 -1.41 3.30
N MET A 68 1.49 -2.64 3.34
CA MET A 68 0.74 -3.82 3.73
C MET A 68 0.31 -3.77 5.21
N GLY A 69 1.16 -3.22 6.09
CA GLY A 69 0.82 -3.02 7.51
C GLY A 69 -0.40 -2.11 7.68
N VAL A 70 -0.43 -0.97 6.99
CA VAL A 70 -1.60 -0.06 6.98
C VAL A 70 -2.83 -0.76 6.41
N TYR A 71 -2.69 -1.49 5.31
CA TYR A 71 -3.78 -2.23 4.70
C TYR A 71 -4.38 -3.26 5.66
N LEU A 72 -3.57 -4.10 6.28
CA LEU A 72 -4.03 -5.12 7.23
C LEU A 72 -4.64 -4.51 8.48
N HIS A 73 -4.04 -3.45 9.03
CA HIS A 73 -4.58 -2.75 10.19
C HIS A 73 -5.95 -2.14 9.88
N ARG A 74 -6.10 -1.45 8.75
CA ARG A 74 -7.36 -0.81 8.32
C ARG A 74 -8.47 -1.82 8.10
N HIS A 75 -8.14 -2.99 7.58
CA HIS A 75 -9.13 -4.01 7.21
C HIS A 75 -9.18 -5.19 8.18
N ASN A 76 -8.63 -5.05 9.38
CA ASN A 76 -8.59 -6.11 10.38
C ASN A 76 -10.00 -6.70 10.65
N TYR A 77 -11.03 -5.86 10.69
CA TYR A 77 -12.43 -6.26 10.86
C TYR A 77 -12.98 -7.16 9.72
N LEU A 78 -12.34 -7.17 8.54
CA LEU A 78 -12.72 -8.03 7.41
C LEU A 78 -12.01 -9.38 7.45
N PHE A 79 -10.79 -9.43 7.96
CA PHE A 79 -9.95 -10.61 7.94
C PHE A 79 -9.95 -11.40 9.24
N GLY A 80 -10.45 -10.79 10.36
CA GLY A 80 -10.49 -11.42 11.68
C GLY A 80 -9.11 -11.90 12.14
N ASP A 81 -9.07 -13.04 12.83
CA ASP A 81 -7.84 -13.60 13.41
C ASP A 81 -6.72 -13.82 12.38
N ARG A 82 -7.06 -14.12 11.13
CA ARG A 82 -6.06 -14.28 10.06
C ARG A 82 -5.36 -12.97 9.73
N GLY A 83 -6.13 -11.87 9.67
CA GLY A 83 -5.57 -10.54 9.43
C GLY A 83 -4.65 -10.11 10.56
N GLN A 84 -5.05 -10.38 11.80
CA GLN A 84 -4.24 -10.12 12.98
C GLN A 84 -2.94 -10.91 12.95
N ALA A 85 -2.99 -12.21 12.71
CA ALA A 85 -1.81 -13.05 12.61
C ALA A 85 -0.85 -12.61 11.47
N MET A 86 -1.40 -12.19 10.32
CA MET A 86 -0.58 -11.65 9.22
C MET A 86 0.10 -10.34 9.61
N LEU A 87 -0.60 -9.46 10.32
CA LEU A 87 -0.04 -8.20 10.81
C LEU A 87 1.08 -8.45 11.84
N GLU A 88 0.86 -9.35 12.79
CA GLU A 88 1.86 -9.73 13.80
C GLU A 88 3.13 -10.33 13.17
N ASN A 89 2.98 -11.22 12.19
CA ASN A 89 4.10 -11.79 11.44
C ASN A 89 4.87 -10.71 10.67
N LEU A 90 4.16 -9.75 10.06
CA LEU A 90 4.75 -8.64 9.33
C LEU A 90 5.56 -7.75 10.28
N LEU A 91 4.98 -7.36 11.42
CA LEU A 91 5.64 -6.54 12.45
C LEU A 91 6.83 -7.29 13.08
N GLY A 92 6.70 -8.59 13.31
CA GLY A 92 7.81 -9.43 13.76
C GLY A 92 8.98 -9.43 12.78
N SER A 93 8.69 -9.53 11.48
CA SER A 93 9.72 -9.44 10.44
C SER A 93 10.41 -8.07 10.42
N VAL A 94 9.66 -6.98 10.60
CA VAL A 94 10.22 -5.62 10.72
C VAL A 94 11.15 -5.53 11.93
N ALA A 95 10.71 -6.03 13.09
CA ALA A 95 11.50 -5.99 14.31
C ALA A 95 12.82 -6.76 14.19
N VAL A 96 12.76 -7.97 13.61
CA VAL A 96 13.97 -8.78 13.35
C VAL A 96 14.92 -8.05 12.41
N ASN A 97 14.44 -7.51 11.31
CA ASN A 97 15.27 -6.75 10.37
C ASN A 97 15.87 -5.49 10.99
N ALA A 98 15.10 -4.76 11.81
CA ALA A 98 15.60 -3.61 12.54
C ALA A 98 16.70 -3.99 13.54
N ALA A 99 16.54 -5.10 14.27
CA ALA A 99 17.55 -5.61 15.19
C ALA A 99 18.85 -5.98 14.46
N PHE A 100 18.77 -6.70 13.34
CA PHE A 100 19.94 -6.99 12.49
C PHE A 100 20.59 -5.70 11.96
N GLY A 101 19.77 -4.72 11.56
CA GLY A 101 20.25 -3.42 11.09
C GLY A 101 21.03 -2.66 12.17
N MET A 102 20.58 -2.71 13.43
CA MET A 102 21.31 -2.08 14.54
C MET A 102 22.65 -2.76 14.85
N MET A 103 22.74 -4.08 14.60
CA MET A 103 23.97 -4.84 14.79
C MET A 103 24.99 -4.69 13.66
N SER A 104 24.57 -4.22 12.51
CA SER A 104 25.41 -4.12 11.31
C SER A 104 25.56 -2.67 10.84
N LYS A 105 26.80 -2.15 10.91
CA LYS A 105 27.14 -0.83 10.36
C LYS A 105 26.97 -0.72 8.80
N ARG A 106 26.73 -1.86 8.14
CA ARG A 106 26.53 -1.91 6.67
C ARG A 106 25.07 -1.77 6.26
N ILE A 107 24.13 -1.80 7.22
CA ILE A 107 22.71 -1.70 6.97
C ILE A 107 22.25 -0.28 7.30
N ASP A 108 21.64 0.39 6.33
CA ASP A 108 21.10 1.73 6.49
C ASP A 108 19.68 1.67 7.06
N ASN A 109 19.58 1.78 8.37
CA ASN A 109 18.30 1.79 9.07
C ASN A 109 17.46 3.04 8.79
N TYR A 110 18.08 4.17 8.46
CA TYR A 110 17.36 5.39 8.08
C TYR A 110 16.68 5.22 6.72
N ALA A 111 17.36 4.55 5.76
CA ALA A 111 16.75 4.21 4.49
C ALA A 111 15.56 3.26 4.68
N HIS A 112 15.66 2.25 5.54
CA HIS A 112 14.57 1.33 5.84
C HIS A 112 13.39 2.04 6.51
N LEU A 113 13.66 2.89 7.52
CA LEU A 113 12.63 3.67 8.21
C LEU A 113 11.92 4.64 7.25
N GLY A 114 12.69 5.38 6.45
CA GLY A 114 12.14 6.31 5.47
C GLY A 114 11.28 5.63 4.42
N GLY A 115 11.73 4.48 3.93
CA GLY A 115 10.96 3.65 3.01
C GLY A 115 9.66 3.16 3.64
N PHE A 116 9.73 2.59 4.83
CA PHE A 116 8.56 2.11 5.58
C PHE A 116 7.52 3.22 5.79
N LEU A 117 7.93 4.38 6.29
CA LEU A 117 7.04 5.50 6.55
C LEU A 117 6.41 6.07 5.26
N ALA A 118 7.20 6.21 4.20
CA ALA A 118 6.69 6.68 2.91
C ALA A 118 5.66 5.70 2.32
N GLY A 119 5.94 4.40 2.35
CA GLY A 119 4.99 3.38 1.89
C GLY A 119 3.71 3.32 2.72
N ALA A 120 3.84 3.44 4.05
CA ALA A 120 2.70 3.53 4.95
C ALA A 120 1.84 4.77 4.65
N LEU A 121 2.47 5.93 4.42
CA LEU A 121 1.78 7.18 4.09
C LEU A 121 1.02 7.08 2.76
N VAL A 122 1.66 6.56 1.70
CA VAL A 122 1.00 6.36 0.40
C VAL A 122 -0.18 5.40 0.53
N SER A 123 -0.01 4.29 1.26
CA SER A 123 -1.09 3.34 1.52
C SER A 123 -2.22 3.96 2.33
N PHE A 124 -1.90 4.78 3.33
CA PHE A 124 -2.90 5.48 4.12
C PHE A 124 -3.73 6.45 3.27
N ALA A 125 -3.09 7.26 2.44
CA ALA A 125 -3.74 8.29 1.64
C ALA A 125 -4.46 7.72 0.41
N ALA A 126 -3.79 6.89 -0.38
CA ALA A 126 -4.26 6.45 -1.69
C ALA A 126 -4.41 4.92 -1.81
N GLY A 127 -4.04 4.16 -0.79
CA GLY A 127 -4.17 2.70 -0.79
C GLY A 127 -5.61 2.23 -0.73
N PRO A 128 -5.84 0.93 -0.93
CA PRO A 128 -7.17 0.34 -0.88
C PRO A 128 -7.88 0.62 0.44
N ASN A 129 -9.14 1.01 0.36
CA ASN A 129 -10.02 1.20 1.49
C ASN A 129 -11.32 0.42 1.23
N LEU A 130 -11.36 -0.83 1.70
CA LEU A 130 -12.47 -1.74 1.48
C LEU A 130 -13.58 -1.47 2.49
N VAL A 131 -14.71 -1.00 2.01
CA VAL A 131 -15.88 -0.70 2.84
C VAL A 131 -16.95 -1.77 2.61
N PRO A 132 -17.48 -2.44 3.66
CA PRO A 132 -18.60 -3.34 3.52
C PRO A 132 -19.84 -2.58 3.02
N VAL A 133 -20.54 -3.18 2.07
CA VAL A 133 -21.77 -2.63 1.50
C VAL A 133 -22.85 -3.69 1.46
N ASP A 134 -24.10 -3.28 1.38
CA ASP A 134 -25.19 -4.23 1.15
C ASP A 134 -25.23 -4.72 -0.31
N ALA A 135 -26.01 -5.75 -0.58
CA ALA A 135 -26.10 -6.35 -1.91
C ALA A 135 -26.68 -5.39 -2.96
N ARG A 136 -27.55 -4.48 -2.55
CA ARG A 136 -28.17 -3.48 -3.44
C ARG A 136 -27.17 -2.40 -3.82
N GLU A 137 -26.42 -1.90 -2.86
CA GLU A 137 -25.34 -0.93 -3.08
C GLU A 137 -24.24 -1.52 -3.96
N ALA A 138 -23.82 -2.76 -3.67
CA ALA A 138 -22.86 -3.49 -4.49
C ALA A 138 -23.34 -3.63 -5.96
N ALA A 139 -24.61 -3.95 -6.18
CA ALA A 139 -25.17 -4.07 -7.53
C ALA A 139 -25.20 -2.71 -8.25
N ASN A 140 -25.47 -1.61 -7.55
CA ASN A 140 -25.48 -0.28 -8.11
C ASN A 140 -24.07 0.18 -8.50
N GLU A 141 -23.08 -0.07 -7.65
CA GLU A 141 -21.66 0.21 -7.95
C GLU A 141 -21.19 -0.59 -9.17
N ALA A 142 -21.56 -1.87 -9.27
CA ALA A 142 -21.24 -2.71 -10.44
C ALA A 142 -21.83 -2.11 -11.73
N LYS A 143 -23.09 -1.65 -11.69
CA LYS A 143 -23.74 -1.00 -12.84
C LYS A 143 -23.03 0.29 -13.26
N ARG A 144 -22.66 1.14 -12.28
CA ARG A 144 -21.91 2.39 -12.52
C ARG A 144 -20.55 2.11 -13.15
N ALA A 145 -19.83 1.13 -12.61
CA ALA A 145 -18.53 0.73 -13.12
C ALA A 145 -18.61 0.18 -14.55
N TYR A 146 -19.62 -0.66 -14.84
CA TYR A 146 -19.90 -1.16 -16.19
C TYR A 146 -20.22 -0.02 -17.18
N ALA A 147 -21.02 0.95 -16.75
CA ALA A 147 -21.36 2.11 -17.59
C ALA A 147 -20.13 2.96 -17.96
N LYS A 148 -19.14 3.06 -17.06
CA LYS A 148 -17.90 3.83 -17.31
C LYS A 148 -16.91 3.10 -18.23
N THR A 149 -16.83 1.78 -18.17
CA THR A 149 -15.72 1.02 -18.81
C THR A 149 -16.18 0.09 -19.93
N GLY A 150 -17.48 -0.16 -20.05
CA GLY A 150 -18.01 -1.12 -21.01
C GLY A 150 -17.61 -2.58 -20.76
N THR A 151 -16.86 -2.86 -19.70
CA THR A 151 -16.33 -4.17 -19.39
C THR A 151 -16.94 -4.72 -18.10
N ARG A 152 -17.37 -6.01 -18.14
CA ARG A 152 -17.78 -6.77 -16.94
C ARG A 152 -16.57 -7.22 -16.11
N HIS A 153 -15.55 -6.41 -15.95
CA HIS A 153 -14.40 -6.81 -15.16
C HIS A 153 -14.75 -6.89 -13.68
N MET A 154 -14.58 -8.07 -13.09
CA MET A 154 -14.73 -8.30 -11.64
C MET A 154 -13.73 -7.50 -10.78
N SER A 155 -12.77 -6.84 -11.40
CA SER A 155 -11.78 -5.97 -10.75
C SER A 155 -12.29 -4.56 -10.43
N LEU A 156 -13.51 -4.20 -10.82
CA LEU A 156 -14.06 -2.86 -10.66
C LEU A 156 -14.73 -2.67 -9.29
N GLY A 157 -13.99 -2.86 -8.23
CA GLY A 157 -14.35 -2.32 -6.93
C GLY A 157 -15.26 -3.19 -6.05
N ILE A 158 -15.84 -4.30 -6.55
CA ILE A 158 -16.65 -5.18 -5.72
C ILE A 158 -15.93 -6.51 -5.53
N ALA A 159 -15.42 -6.71 -4.34
CA ALA A 159 -14.87 -7.99 -3.89
C ALA A 159 -15.77 -8.59 -2.82
N ARG A 160 -15.55 -9.86 -2.48
CA ARG A 160 -16.16 -10.47 -1.29
C ARG A 160 -15.07 -10.86 -0.31
N VAL A 161 -15.17 -10.36 0.90
CA VAL A 161 -14.29 -10.73 2.00
C VAL A 161 -15.14 -11.33 3.10
N GLY A 162 -14.84 -12.56 3.51
CA GLY A 162 -15.65 -13.29 4.48
C GLY A 162 -17.12 -13.47 4.05
N GLY A 163 -17.39 -13.56 2.73
CA GLY A 163 -18.74 -13.68 2.17
C GLY A 163 -19.51 -12.36 2.04
N ARG A 164 -19.03 -11.26 2.60
CA ARG A 164 -19.66 -9.92 2.54
C ARG A 164 -19.15 -9.15 1.31
N PRO A 165 -20.03 -8.49 0.54
CA PRO A 165 -19.59 -7.62 -0.53
C PRO A 165 -18.88 -6.39 0.05
N VAL A 166 -17.76 -6.01 -0.58
CA VAL A 166 -16.98 -4.83 -0.22
C VAL A 166 -16.70 -3.99 -1.46
N VAL A 167 -16.63 -2.68 -1.29
CA VAL A 167 -16.28 -1.72 -2.34
C VAL A 167 -14.98 -1.03 -1.94
N ASN A 168 -14.09 -0.81 -2.90
CA ASN A 168 -12.86 -0.05 -2.66
C ASN A 168 -13.14 1.45 -2.83
N ARG A 169 -12.97 2.21 -1.73
CA ARG A 169 -13.13 3.67 -1.68
C ARG A 169 -11.87 4.32 -1.11
N PRO A 170 -10.81 4.51 -1.92
CA PRO A 170 -9.60 5.17 -1.45
C PRO A 170 -9.92 6.54 -0.86
N ILE A 171 -9.26 6.89 0.24
CA ILE A 171 -9.56 8.13 0.99
C ILE A 171 -9.41 9.35 0.09
N VAL A 172 -8.29 9.46 -0.63
CA VAL A 172 -8.06 10.59 -1.56
C VAL A 172 -9.13 10.67 -2.63
N GLN A 173 -9.55 9.54 -3.21
CA GLN A 173 -10.59 9.53 -4.24
C GLN A 173 -11.92 10.01 -3.70
N THR A 174 -12.27 9.67 -2.46
CA THR A 174 -13.49 10.15 -1.80
C THR A 174 -13.49 11.66 -1.67
N TYR A 175 -12.38 12.25 -1.22
CA TYR A 175 -12.26 13.73 -1.12
C TYR A 175 -12.28 14.40 -2.49
N VAL A 176 -11.62 13.82 -3.51
CA VAL A 176 -11.65 14.36 -4.89
C VAL A 176 -13.07 14.32 -5.45
N ASP A 177 -13.80 13.23 -5.24
CA ASP A 177 -15.18 13.10 -5.72
C ASP A 177 -16.13 14.08 -5.01
N GLU A 178 -15.98 14.29 -3.69
CA GLU A 178 -16.74 15.28 -2.92
C GLU A 178 -16.44 16.72 -3.38
N PHE A 179 -15.15 17.05 -3.54
CA PHE A 179 -14.70 18.34 -4.02
C PHE A 179 -15.26 18.63 -5.42
N THR A 180 -15.14 17.69 -6.35
CA THR A 180 -15.63 17.83 -7.72
C THR A 180 -17.16 17.97 -7.78
N ARG A 181 -17.87 17.35 -6.85
CA ARG A 181 -19.33 17.47 -6.76
C ARG A 181 -19.73 18.87 -6.29
N ALA A 182 -19.09 19.40 -5.26
CA ALA A 182 -19.36 20.74 -4.75
C ALA A 182 -19.20 21.82 -5.86
N PHE A 183 -18.17 21.71 -6.69
CA PHE A 183 -17.98 22.65 -7.81
C PHE A 183 -18.99 22.51 -8.95
N ARG A 184 -19.65 21.34 -9.13
CA ARG A 184 -20.69 21.16 -10.15
C ARG A 184 -22.05 21.69 -9.72
N GLU A 185 -22.33 21.61 -8.41
CA GLU A 185 -23.59 22.13 -7.85
C GLU A 185 -23.62 23.66 -7.90
N ASP A 186 -22.47 24.34 -7.79
CA ASP A 186 -22.37 25.81 -7.92
C ASP A 186 -22.59 26.30 -9.37
N ASP A 187 -22.24 25.49 -10.39
CA ASP A 187 -22.43 25.85 -11.79
C ASP A 187 -23.89 25.67 -12.28
N ASP A 188 -24.69 24.85 -11.63
CA ASP A 188 -26.09 24.57 -11.99
C ASP A 188 -27.08 25.59 -11.37
N ASP A 189 -26.67 26.35 -10.35
CA ASP A 189 -27.50 27.37 -9.70
C ASP A 189 -27.43 28.76 -10.39
N ASP A 190 -26.57 28.94 -11.40
CA ASP A 190 -26.38 30.20 -12.14
C ASP A 190 -27.07 30.23 -13.55
N VAL A 191 -28.04 29.32 -13.84
CA VAL A 191 -28.76 29.26 -15.11
C VAL A 191 -30.27 29.54 -14.93
#